data_85a386cc880ca044e6d88d0617229609
#
_entry.id   85a386cc880ca044e6d88d0617229609
#
_cell.length_a   1.000
_cell.length_b   1.000
_cell.length_c   1.000
_cell.angle_alpha   90.00
_cell.angle_beta   90.00
_cell.angle_gamma   90.00
#
_symmetry.space_group_name_H-M   'P 1'
#
loop_
_entity.id
_entity.type
_entity.pdbx_description
1 polymer ?
#
loop_
_entity_poly.entity_id
_entity_poly.type
_entity_poly.pdbx_seq_one_letter_code
_entity_poly.pdbx_strand_id
1 'polypeptide(L)'
;WRDATERELVVFNGPDEQLISGLAIGATGGIGGTYAVMPELYLKIYECYHAGRMELAREIQNECCRIIYKMCSCHGNLYAVMKEILRREGMDVGTVRAPLPNLVASDMDIVSCAQQMIEAAVQKYVKA
;
A
#
# COMPACT_ATOMS: atom_id res chain seq x y z
N TRP A 1 -9.07 16.93 -14.11
CA TRP A 1 -10.46 16.90 -13.58
C TRP A 1 -10.68 18.00 -12.54
N ARG A 2 -9.81 18.08 -11.53
CA ARG A 2 -9.94 19.05 -10.46
C ARG A 2 -10.04 20.49 -11.00
N ASP A 3 -9.14 20.85 -11.93
CA ASP A 3 -9.07 22.18 -12.50
C ASP A 3 -10.06 22.42 -13.68
N ALA A 4 -10.71 21.35 -14.15
CA ALA A 4 -11.64 21.41 -15.28
C ALA A 4 -13.11 21.67 -14.86
N THR A 5 -13.37 21.79 -13.56
CA THR A 5 -14.72 21.99 -13.04
C THR A 5 -14.76 23.23 -12.15
N GLU A 6 -15.86 23.96 -12.18
CA GLU A 6 -16.14 25.08 -11.25
C GLU A 6 -16.44 24.57 -9.81
N ARG A 7 -16.48 23.25 -9.61
CA ARG A 7 -16.76 22.62 -8.33
C ARG A 7 -15.47 22.21 -7.66
N GLU A 8 -15.40 22.37 -6.36
CA GLU A 8 -14.33 21.84 -5.54
C GLU A 8 -14.48 20.31 -5.44
N LEU A 9 -13.72 19.58 -6.26
CA LEU A 9 -13.75 18.11 -6.30
C LEU A 9 -12.63 17.54 -5.43
N VAL A 10 -12.99 16.56 -4.61
CA VAL A 10 -12.03 15.71 -3.92
C VAL A 10 -11.61 14.59 -4.89
N VAL A 11 -10.33 14.57 -5.23
CA VAL A 11 -9.76 13.56 -6.14
C VAL A 11 -8.75 12.71 -5.39
N PHE A 12 -8.94 11.40 -5.42
CA PHE A 12 -8.00 10.44 -4.83
C PHE A 12 -7.18 9.74 -5.90
N ASN A 13 -5.88 9.57 -5.62
CA ASN A 13 -5.02 8.69 -6.39
C ASN A 13 -5.43 7.24 -6.16
N GLY A 14 -5.55 6.45 -7.23
CA GLY A 14 -5.93 5.03 -7.17
C GLY A 14 -4.74 4.08 -7.00
N PRO A 15 -3.76 4.08 -7.94
CA PRO A 15 -2.63 3.16 -7.86
C PRO A 15 -1.75 3.41 -6.63
N ASP A 16 -1.58 2.38 -5.81
CA ASP A 16 -0.83 2.45 -4.55
C ASP A 16 0.65 2.79 -4.77
N GLU A 17 1.21 2.32 -5.89
CA GLU A 17 2.60 2.55 -6.31
C GLU A 17 2.88 4.00 -6.73
N GLN A 18 1.85 4.83 -6.86
CA GLN A 18 1.93 6.18 -7.43
C GLN A 18 1.34 7.27 -6.51
N LEU A 19 1.21 7.03 -5.20
CA LEU A 19 0.61 8.02 -4.29
C LEU A 19 1.32 9.37 -4.39
N ILE A 20 2.65 9.38 -4.33
CA ILE A 20 3.43 10.62 -4.40
C ILE A 20 3.22 11.38 -5.73
N SER A 21 3.08 10.66 -6.84
CA SER A 21 2.80 11.25 -8.15
C SER A 21 1.40 11.84 -8.21
N GLY A 22 0.41 11.13 -7.64
CA GLY A 22 -0.95 11.64 -7.51
C GLY A 22 -1.02 12.92 -6.69
N LEU A 23 -0.33 12.95 -5.54
CA LEU A 23 -0.25 14.16 -4.71
C LEU A 23 0.41 15.32 -5.46
N ALA A 24 1.49 15.05 -6.21
CA ALA A 24 2.22 16.07 -6.96
C ALA A 24 1.38 16.74 -8.07
N ILE A 25 0.43 16.01 -8.67
CA ILE A 25 -0.52 16.57 -9.66
C ILE A 25 -1.83 17.05 -9.04
N GLY A 26 -1.91 17.14 -7.71
CA GLY A 26 -3.01 17.78 -7.00
C GLY A 26 -4.11 16.84 -6.49
N ALA A 27 -3.88 15.53 -6.41
CA ALA A 27 -4.80 14.64 -5.70
C ALA A 27 -4.85 15.02 -4.22
N THR A 28 -6.04 14.92 -3.63
CA THR A 28 -6.27 15.25 -2.21
C THR A 28 -5.69 14.18 -1.27
N GLY A 29 -5.58 12.95 -1.77
CA GLY A 29 -5.05 11.80 -1.04
C GLY A 29 -5.03 10.57 -1.93
N GLY A 30 -5.00 9.39 -1.33
CA GLY A 30 -5.03 8.12 -2.04
C GLY A 30 -6.04 7.15 -1.45
N ILE A 31 -6.51 6.24 -2.29
CA ILE A 31 -7.35 5.11 -1.89
C ILE A 31 -6.92 3.88 -2.68
N GLY A 32 -6.52 2.83 -1.98
CA GLY A 32 -6.03 1.60 -2.60
C GLY A 32 -6.00 0.42 -1.64
N GLY A 33 -5.77 -0.76 -2.18
CA GLY A 33 -5.87 -2.01 -1.42
C GLY A 33 -4.79 -2.18 -0.36
N THR A 34 -3.54 -1.89 -0.71
CA THR A 34 -2.39 -2.16 0.18
C THR A 34 -2.29 -1.20 1.36
N TYR A 35 -3.08 -0.13 1.37
CA TYR A 35 -3.26 0.71 2.55
C TYR A 35 -3.79 -0.07 3.76
N ALA A 36 -4.47 -1.20 3.54
CA ALA A 36 -4.99 -2.04 4.61
C ALA A 36 -3.90 -2.72 5.44
N VAL A 37 -2.73 -3.01 4.86
CA VAL A 37 -1.65 -3.78 5.50
C VAL A 37 -0.39 -2.96 5.79
N MET A 38 -0.30 -1.72 5.29
CA MET A 38 0.82 -0.81 5.57
C MET A 38 0.38 0.66 5.59
N PRO A 39 -0.70 1.00 6.34
CA PRO A 39 -1.25 2.36 6.38
C PRO A 39 -0.24 3.38 6.86
N GLU A 40 0.61 3.03 7.81
CA GLU A 40 1.60 3.93 8.41
C GLU A 40 2.60 4.45 7.37
N LEU A 41 2.99 3.61 6.41
CA LEU A 41 3.90 4.02 5.34
C LEU A 41 3.26 5.04 4.42
N TYR A 42 2.00 4.86 4.04
CA TYR A 42 1.28 5.81 3.18
C TYR A 42 0.97 7.12 3.92
N LEU A 43 0.62 7.07 5.18
CA LEU A 43 0.47 8.26 6.03
C LEU A 43 1.79 9.01 6.12
N LYS A 44 2.91 8.30 6.23
CA LYS A 44 4.25 8.90 6.27
C LYS A 44 4.63 9.54 4.94
N ILE A 45 4.30 8.91 3.80
CA ILE A 45 4.47 9.53 2.47
C ILE A 45 3.70 10.84 2.40
N TYR A 46 2.42 10.83 2.80
CA TYR A 46 1.54 11.99 2.81
C TYR A 46 2.11 13.12 3.67
N GLU A 47 2.53 12.81 4.90
CA GLU A 47 3.18 13.75 5.82
C GLU A 47 4.45 14.35 5.20
N CYS A 48 5.33 13.51 4.67
CA CYS A 48 6.59 13.94 4.07
C CYS A 48 6.36 14.84 2.84
N TYR A 49 5.39 14.50 2.00
CA TYR A 49 5.01 15.31 0.85
C TYR A 49 4.59 16.72 1.27
N HIS A 50 3.67 16.85 2.21
CA HIS A 50 3.17 18.15 2.68
C HIS A 50 4.22 18.96 3.46
N ALA A 51 5.19 18.28 4.08
CA ALA A 51 6.34 18.90 4.72
C ALA A 51 7.48 19.29 3.76
N GLY A 52 7.32 19.05 2.44
CA GLY A 52 8.35 19.32 1.43
C GLY A 52 9.52 18.32 1.45
N ARG A 53 9.43 17.21 2.20
CA ARG A 53 10.48 16.18 2.31
C ARG A 53 10.35 15.15 1.19
N MET A 54 10.47 15.62 -0.06
CA MET A 54 10.18 14.82 -1.25
C MET A 54 11.11 13.62 -1.44
N GLU A 55 12.39 13.74 -1.07
CA GLU A 55 13.33 12.62 -1.18
C GLU A 55 12.95 11.46 -0.25
N LEU A 56 12.58 11.78 0.99
CA LEU A 56 12.12 10.77 1.94
C LEU A 56 10.78 10.17 1.50
N ALA A 57 9.85 10.99 1.04
CA ALA A 57 8.57 10.51 0.50
C ALA A 57 8.78 9.52 -0.65
N ARG A 58 9.71 9.82 -1.58
CA ARG A 58 10.09 8.96 -2.69
C ARG A 58 10.74 7.66 -2.22
N GLU A 59 11.62 7.74 -1.22
CA GLU A 59 12.26 6.54 -0.66
C GLU A 59 11.23 5.57 -0.08
N ILE A 60 10.27 6.09 0.71
CA ILE A 60 9.18 5.30 1.29
C ILE A 60 8.27 4.74 0.20
N GLN A 61 7.90 5.55 -0.80
CA GLN A 61 7.08 5.09 -1.93
C GLN A 61 7.75 3.92 -2.68
N ASN A 62 9.06 4.01 -2.93
CA ASN A 62 9.80 2.93 -3.57
C ASN A 62 9.83 1.66 -2.70
N GLU A 63 9.87 1.80 -1.38
CA GLU A 63 9.78 0.65 -0.48
C GLU A 63 8.40 0.01 -0.53
N CYS A 64 7.32 0.81 -0.52
CA CYS A 64 5.96 0.31 -0.73
C CYS A 64 5.85 -0.48 -2.05
N CYS A 65 6.44 0.03 -3.15
CA CYS A 65 6.47 -0.69 -4.43
C CYS A 65 7.16 -2.05 -4.32
N ARG A 66 8.31 -2.12 -3.64
CA ARG A 66 9.03 -3.41 -3.44
C ARG A 66 8.18 -4.41 -2.67
N ILE A 67 7.50 -3.95 -1.62
CA ILE A 67 6.59 -4.77 -0.82
C ILE A 67 5.41 -5.26 -1.68
N ILE A 68 4.80 -4.39 -2.47
CA ILE A 68 3.71 -4.74 -3.39
C ILE A 68 4.17 -5.81 -4.38
N TYR A 69 5.31 -5.62 -5.04
CA TYR A 69 5.83 -6.60 -5.99
C TYR A 69 6.18 -7.94 -5.32
N LYS A 70 6.64 -7.90 -4.06
CA LYS A 70 6.83 -9.13 -3.29
C LYS A 70 5.51 -9.85 -3.06
N MET A 71 4.46 -9.15 -2.64
CA MET A 71 3.13 -9.74 -2.48
C MET A 71 2.56 -10.27 -3.81
N CYS A 72 2.78 -9.56 -4.91
CA CYS A 72 2.34 -9.97 -6.25
C CYS A 72 3.09 -11.20 -6.79
N SER A 73 4.18 -11.64 -6.18
CA SER A 73 4.90 -12.85 -6.59
C SER A 73 4.28 -14.16 -6.10
N CYS A 74 3.20 -14.11 -5.32
CA CYS A 74 2.39 -15.27 -4.94
C CYS A 74 1.60 -15.82 -6.14
N HIS A 75 1.23 -17.11 -6.08
CA HIS A 75 0.24 -17.69 -6.99
C HIS A 75 -1.17 -17.15 -6.72
N GLY A 76 -1.49 -16.91 -5.45
CA GLY A 76 -2.72 -16.27 -5.04
C GLY A 76 -2.77 -14.79 -5.41
N ASN A 77 -3.98 -14.25 -5.50
CA ASN A 77 -4.19 -12.84 -5.79
C ASN A 77 -3.65 -11.94 -4.67
N LEU A 78 -3.20 -10.73 -5.01
CA LEU A 78 -2.71 -9.72 -4.06
C LEU A 78 -3.68 -9.50 -2.87
N TYR A 79 -5.00 -9.47 -3.13
CA TYR A 79 -5.99 -9.33 -2.06
C TYR A 79 -6.03 -10.54 -1.12
N ALA A 80 -5.72 -11.75 -1.62
CA ALA A 80 -5.60 -12.94 -0.77
C ALA A 80 -4.38 -12.82 0.15
N VAL A 81 -3.27 -12.28 -0.35
CA VAL A 81 -2.06 -12.01 0.45
C VAL A 81 -2.36 -11.01 1.56
N MET A 82 -2.99 -9.88 1.24
CA MET A 82 -3.35 -8.87 2.22
C MET A 82 -4.28 -9.42 3.31
N LYS A 83 -5.29 -10.21 2.92
CA LYS A 83 -6.21 -10.84 3.87
C LYS A 83 -5.50 -11.82 4.80
N GLU A 84 -4.52 -12.56 4.29
CA GLU A 84 -3.71 -13.46 5.13
C GLU A 84 -2.82 -12.68 6.11
N ILE A 85 -2.23 -11.56 5.69
CA ILE A 85 -1.47 -10.68 6.59
C ILE A 85 -2.39 -10.16 7.70
N LEU A 86 -3.55 -9.62 7.37
CA LEU A 86 -4.55 -9.14 8.35
C LEU A 86 -4.99 -10.26 9.30
N ARG A 87 -5.21 -11.48 8.79
CA ARG A 87 -5.57 -12.65 9.62
C ARG A 87 -4.47 -12.96 10.65
N ARG A 88 -3.19 -12.88 10.23
CA ARG A 88 -2.04 -13.09 11.14
C ARG A 88 -1.94 -12.00 12.21
N GLU A 89 -2.43 -10.82 11.93
CA GLU A 89 -2.52 -9.69 12.86
C GLU A 89 -3.78 -9.73 13.73
N GLY A 90 -4.59 -10.79 13.61
CA GLY A 90 -5.79 -10.99 14.42
C GLY A 90 -7.08 -10.46 13.80
N MET A 91 -7.03 -9.96 12.57
CA MET A 91 -8.20 -9.45 11.83
C MET A 91 -8.60 -10.41 10.72
N ASP A 92 -9.44 -11.39 10.99
CA ASP A 92 -9.92 -12.32 9.97
C ASP A 92 -11.07 -11.69 9.15
N VAL A 93 -10.74 -11.32 7.92
CA VAL A 93 -11.68 -10.76 6.92
C VAL A 93 -12.06 -11.78 5.83
N GLY A 94 -11.84 -13.07 6.10
CA GLY A 94 -12.15 -14.17 5.20
C GLY A 94 -11.21 -14.27 3.99
N THR A 95 -11.68 -14.96 2.94
CA THR A 95 -10.90 -15.22 1.72
C THR A 95 -11.36 -14.33 0.56
N VAL A 96 -10.68 -14.43 -0.58
CA VAL A 96 -11.12 -13.75 -1.81
C VAL A 96 -12.25 -14.54 -2.49
N ARG A 97 -13.10 -13.82 -3.24
CA ARG A 97 -14.18 -14.42 -4.02
C ARG A 97 -13.68 -14.82 -5.41
N ALA A 98 -14.26 -15.88 -5.96
CA ALA A 98 -14.04 -16.22 -7.36
C ALA A 98 -14.40 -15.02 -8.28
N PRO A 99 -13.67 -14.78 -9.37
CA PRO A 99 -12.61 -15.63 -9.95
C PRO A 99 -11.20 -15.43 -9.39
N LEU A 100 -11.01 -14.65 -8.33
CA LEU A 100 -9.69 -14.38 -7.78
C LEU A 100 -9.11 -15.67 -7.14
N PRO A 101 -7.86 -16.07 -7.48
CA PRO A 101 -7.24 -17.24 -6.89
C PRO A 101 -6.88 -17.00 -5.42
N ASN A 102 -7.17 -17.99 -4.58
CA ASN A 102 -6.70 -18.03 -3.19
C ASN A 102 -5.23 -18.42 -3.12
N LEU A 103 -4.62 -18.19 -1.95
CA LEU A 103 -3.25 -18.61 -1.65
C LEU A 103 -3.14 -20.15 -1.66
N VAL A 104 -1.97 -20.64 -2.05
CA VAL A 104 -1.56 -22.03 -1.95
C VAL A 104 -0.46 -22.19 -0.90
N ALA A 105 -0.16 -23.42 -0.49
CA ALA A 105 0.82 -23.66 0.57
C ALA A 105 2.21 -23.08 0.28
N SER A 106 2.65 -23.08 -0.98
CA SER A 106 3.92 -22.49 -1.40
C SER A 106 3.99 -20.97 -1.31
N ASP A 107 2.86 -20.27 -1.15
CA ASP A 107 2.82 -18.83 -1.02
C ASP A 107 3.16 -18.37 0.42
N MET A 108 3.08 -19.26 1.42
CA MET A 108 3.18 -18.87 2.82
C MET A 108 4.52 -18.24 3.19
N ASP A 109 5.62 -18.67 2.58
CA ASP A 109 6.94 -18.09 2.79
C ASP A 109 7.04 -16.69 2.17
N ILE A 110 6.40 -16.48 1.02
CA ILE A 110 6.32 -15.17 0.37
C ILE A 110 5.52 -14.20 1.22
N VAL A 111 4.37 -14.65 1.75
CA VAL A 111 3.53 -13.85 2.67
C VAL A 111 4.32 -13.47 3.91
N SER A 112 5.06 -14.42 4.51
CA SER A 112 5.88 -14.14 5.69
C SER A 112 6.98 -13.14 5.39
N CYS A 113 7.65 -13.26 4.24
CA CYS A 113 8.65 -12.31 3.79
C CYS A 113 8.05 -10.90 3.58
N ALA A 114 6.90 -10.80 2.93
CA ALA A 114 6.22 -9.53 2.71
C ALA A 114 5.83 -8.86 4.04
N GLN A 115 5.31 -9.61 5.00
CA GLN A 115 4.98 -9.11 6.33
C GLN A 115 6.23 -8.57 7.05
N GLN A 116 7.34 -9.30 7.02
CA GLN A 116 8.61 -8.84 7.60
C GLN A 116 9.13 -7.57 6.91
N MET A 117 8.96 -7.44 5.59
CA MET A 117 9.32 -6.22 4.87
C MET A 117 8.47 -5.02 5.34
N ILE A 118 7.17 -5.21 5.54
CA ILE A 118 6.28 -4.16 6.08
C ILE A 118 6.76 -3.74 7.47
N GLU A 119 6.97 -4.68 8.38
CA GLU A 119 7.41 -4.43 9.76
C GLU A 119 8.75 -3.66 9.77
N ALA A 120 9.72 -4.09 8.98
CA ALA A 120 11.03 -3.44 8.85
C ALA A 120 10.92 -2.01 8.31
N ALA A 121 10.06 -1.80 7.30
CA ALA A 121 9.84 -0.48 6.73
C ALA A 121 9.15 0.46 7.73
N VAL A 122 8.13 -0.01 8.43
CA VAL A 122 7.45 0.77 9.49
C VAL A 122 8.45 1.13 10.61
N GLN A 123 9.27 0.17 11.04
CA GLN A 123 10.29 0.44 12.06
C GLN A 123 11.28 1.51 11.58
N LYS A 124 11.74 1.43 10.33
CA LYS A 124 12.73 2.34 9.76
C LYS A 124 12.20 3.75 9.54
N TYR A 125 11.00 3.90 9.01
CA TYR A 125 10.51 5.19 8.50
C TYR A 125 9.51 5.89 9.40
N VAL A 126 8.84 5.14 10.28
CA VAL A 126 7.75 5.66 11.10
C VAL A 126 8.14 5.76 12.57
N LYS A 127 8.86 4.76 13.09
CA LYS A 127 9.20 4.67 14.52
C LYS A 127 10.64 5.13 14.86
N ALA A 128 11.47 5.35 13.83
CA ALA A 128 12.85 5.83 14.02
C ALA A 128 12.94 7.31 14.34
#